data_ce2ae3337753a5e1fcec13baffb89d9b
#
_entry.id   ce2ae3337753a5e1fcec13baffb89d9b
#
_cell.length_a   1.000
_cell.length_b   1.000
_cell.length_c   1.000
_cell.angle_alpha   90.00
_cell.angle_beta   90.00
_cell.angle_gamma   90.00
#
_symmetry.space_group_name_H-M   'P 1'
#
loop_
_entity.id
_entity.type
_entity.pdbx_description
1 polymer ?
#
loop_
_entity_poly.entity_id
_entity_poly.type
_entity_poly.pdbx_seq_one_letter_code
_entity_poly.pdbx_strand_id
1 'polypeptide(L)'
;ATLFEIPVAATQQYSKGLGTTVATLAKYSDPELEKLTFSCRELATLFEEWRRNGISSIVVTGIELHVCIQQTVMDLLAYGFEIYLPIDAVSGRLELDAKIAIERMRDAGTIVTTCESAMFEWCESAIDPCFKQISALAKQTYSVP
;
A
#
# COMPACT_ATOMS: atom_id res chain seq x y z
N ALA A 1 -2.41 -0.81 10.02
CA ALA A 1 -3.57 -1.61 9.61
C ALA A 1 -4.13 -2.41 10.78
N THR A 2 -3.38 -3.33 11.39
CA THR A 2 -3.87 -4.24 12.46
C THR A 2 -4.52 -3.52 13.64
N LEU A 3 -3.96 -2.39 14.10
CA LEU A 3 -4.51 -1.62 15.22
C LEU A 3 -5.91 -1.04 14.95
N PHE A 4 -6.22 -0.79 13.70
CA PHE A 4 -7.50 -0.23 13.24
C PHE A 4 -8.36 -1.25 12.51
N GLU A 5 -7.99 -2.53 12.56
CA GLU A 5 -8.70 -3.63 11.88
C GLU A 5 -8.91 -3.40 10.38
N ILE A 6 -7.99 -2.64 9.75
CA ILE A 6 -8.04 -2.35 8.32
C ILE A 6 -7.67 -3.62 7.54
N PRO A 7 -8.51 -4.07 6.59
CA PRO A 7 -8.21 -5.23 5.76
C PRO A 7 -6.89 -5.07 4.99
N VAL A 8 -6.10 -6.13 4.94
CA VAL A 8 -4.83 -6.16 4.21
C VAL A 8 -4.84 -7.32 3.23
N ALA A 9 -4.41 -7.06 2.01
CA ALA A 9 -4.12 -8.10 1.02
C ALA A 9 -2.69 -7.92 0.51
N ALA A 10 -1.94 -9.01 0.42
CA ALA A 10 -0.62 -9.00 -0.18
C ALA A 10 -0.63 -9.81 -1.47
N THR A 11 0.14 -9.35 -2.44
CA THR A 11 0.35 -10.05 -3.70
C THR A 11 1.80 -10.40 -3.88
N GLN A 12 2.04 -11.58 -4.46
CA GLN A 12 3.38 -11.96 -4.91
C GLN A 12 3.40 -12.14 -6.43
N GLN A 13 4.50 -11.78 -7.04
CA GLN A 13 4.70 -11.84 -8.47
C GLN A 13 5.45 -13.12 -8.84
N TYR A 14 4.83 -14.03 -9.60
CA TYR A 14 5.50 -15.19 -10.19
C TYR A 14 6.50 -15.87 -9.24
N SER A 15 6.00 -16.43 -8.14
CA SER A 15 6.80 -16.96 -7.03
C SER A 15 7.82 -18.03 -7.45
N LYS A 16 7.52 -18.81 -8.50
CA LYS A 16 8.46 -19.80 -9.06
C LYS A 16 9.74 -19.19 -9.60
N GLY A 17 9.71 -17.95 -10.09
CA GLY A 17 10.87 -17.25 -10.65
C GLY A 17 11.48 -16.21 -9.72
N LEU A 18 10.65 -15.52 -8.94
CA LEU A 18 11.10 -14.39 -8.11
C LEU A 18 11.15 -14.71 -6.61
N GLY A 19 10.72 -15.90 -6.21
CA GLY A 19 10.59 -16.27 -4.80
C GLY A 19 9.29 -15.81 -4.17
N THR A 20 9.07 -16.25 -2.94
CA THR A 20 7.88 -15.90 -2.15
C THR A 20 8.09 -14.60 -1.38
N THR A 21 7.00 -14.03 -0.88
CA THR A 21 7.03 -12.87 0.02
C THR A 21 7.95 -13.13 1.20
N VAL A 22 8.78 -12.14 1.55
CA VAL A 22 9.72 -12.25 2.68
C VAL A 22 8.99 -12.52 3.99
N ALA A 23 9.52 -13.40 4.84
CA ALA A 23 8.86 -13.86 6.07
C ALA A 23 8.44 -12.72 7.02
N THR A 24 9.17 -11.60 7.02
CA THR A 24 8.87 -10.41 7.82
C THR A 24 7.56 -9.74 7.42
N LEU A 25 7.16 -9.83 6.16
CA LEU A 25 5.92 -9.26 5.62
C LEU A 25 4.79 -10.31 5.53
N ALA A 26 5.10 -11.54 5.14
CA ALA A 26 4.12 -12.61 4.98
C ALA A 26 3.22 -12.82 6.20
N LYS A 27 3.76 -12.59 7.42
CA LYS A 27 3.00 -12.73 8.67
C LYS A 27 1.89 -11.70 8.88
N TYR A 28 1.84 -10.64 8.09
CA TYR A 28 0.83 -9.58 8.21
C TYR A 28 -0.28 -9.68 7.17
N SER A 29 -0.19 -10.62 6.25
CA SER A 29 -1.16 -10.79 5.16
C SER A 29 -1.57 -12.24 5.01
N ASP A 30 -2.87 -12.49 4.94
CA ASP A 30 -3.45 -13.78 4.63
C ASP A 30 -4.74 -13.56 3.83
N PRO A 31 -4.92 -14.21 2.67
CA PRO A 31 -3.93 -15.02 1.95
C PRO A 31 -2.99 -14.17 1.06
N GLU A 32 -1.80 -14.70 0.80
CA GLU A 32 -0.95 -14.19 -0.28
C GLU A 32 -1.54 -14.57 -1.64
N LEU A 33 -1.69 -13.57 -2.51
CA LEU A 33 -2.28 -13.73 -3.83
C LEU A 33 -1.20 -13.71 -4.91
N GLU A 34 -1.02 -14.82 -5.61
CA GLU A 34 -0.06 -14.89 -6.72
C GLU A 34 -0.66 -14.26 -7.99
N LYS A 35 0.15 -13.50 -8.72
CA LYS A 35 -0.23 -12.88 -9.98
C LYS A 35 0.88 -12.98 -11.02
N LEU A 36 0.49 -12.96 -12.30
CA LEU A 36 1.39 -12.91 -13.45
C LEU A 36 1.39 -11.53 -14.10
N THR A 37 0.27 -10.83 -14.12
CA THR A 37 0.23 -9.42 -14.53
C THR A 37 0.98 -8.55 -13.53
N PHE A 38 1.54 -7.44 -13.98
CA PHE A 38 2.20 -6.50 -13.06
C PHE A 38 1.18 -5.78 -12.19
N SER A 39 0.09 -5.32 -12.77
CA SER A 39 -1.05 -4.79 -12.00
C SER A 39 -1.76 -5.87 -11.20
N CYS A 40 -2.35 -5.48 -10.06
CA CYS A 40 -3.25 -6.32 -9.27
C CYS A 40 -4.67 -6.43 -9.86
N ARG A 41 -4.93 -5.98 -11.08
CA ARG A 41 -6.26 -6.02 -11.72
C ARG A 41 -6.88 -7.42 -11.80
N GLU A 42 -6.06 -8.48 -11.77
CA GLU A 42 -6.55 -9.87 -11.69
C GLU A 42 -7.36 -10.15 -10.42
N LEU A 43 -7.22 -9.30 -9.40
CA LEU A 43 -7.93 -9.40 -8.13
C LEU A 43 -9.26 -8.62 -8.13
N ALA A 44 -9.88 -8.43 -9.28
CA ALA A 44 -11.12 -7.66 -9.41
C ALA A 44 -12.20 -8.11 -8.42
N THR A 45 -12.34 -9.41 -8.17
CA THR A 45 -13.31 -9.95 -7.20
C THR A 45 -13.06 -9.44 -5.78
N LEU A 46 -11.79 -9.34 -5.35
CA LEU A 46 -11.43 -8.78 -4.05
C LEU A 46 -11.80 -7.29 -3.98
N PHE A 47 -11.51 -6.52 -5.03
CA PHE A 47 -11.83 -5.10 -5.08
C PHE A 47 -13.34 -4.84 -5.07
N GLU A 48 -14.13 -5.67 -5.75
CA GLU A 48 -15.59 -5.61 -5.72
C GLU A 48 -16.14 -5.95 -4.31
N GLU A 49 -15.54 -6.93 -3.63
CA GLU A 49 -15.88 -7.26 -2.24
C GLU A 49 -15.58 -6.09 -1.31
N TRP A 50 -14.39 -5.49 -1.41
CA TRP A 50 -14.03 -4.32 -0.62
C TRP A 50 -15.00 -3.17 -0.84
N ARG A 51 -15.38 -2.87 -2.07
CA ARG A 51 -16.39 -1.83 -2.37
C ARG A 51 -17.76 -2.15 -1.76
N ARG A 52 -18.21 -3.40 -1.86
CA ARG A 52 -19.47 -3.83 -1.22
C ARG A 52 -19.46 -3.67 0.30
N ASN A 53 -18.29 -3.81 0.91
CA ASN A 53 -18.06 -3.62 2.34
C ASN A 53 -17.80 -2.13 2.71
N GLY A 54 -18.00 -1.19 1.77
CA GLY A 54 -17.89 0.25 2.02
C GLY A 54 -16.47 0.80 1.98
N ILE A 55 -15.47 0.00 1.56
CA ILE A 55 -14.10 0.49 1.39
C ILE A 55 -14.04 1.34 0.12
N SER A 56 -13.70 2.61 0.27
CA SER A 56 -13.56 3.59 -0.83
C SER A 56 -12.12 4.02 -1.07
N SER A 57 -11.24 3.83 -0.07
CA SER A 57 -9.85 4.29 -0.13
C SER A 57 -8.90 3.11 0.12
N ILE A 58 -7.78 3.09 -0.60
CA ILE A 58 -6.76 2.04 -0.51
C ILE A 58 -5.39 2.65 -0.33
N VAL A 59 -4.62 2.16 0.64
CA VAL A 59 -3.19 2.44 0.78
C VAL A 59 -2.42 1.40 -0.02
N VAL A 60 -1.60 1.82 -0.98
CA VAL A 60 -0.79 0.93 -1.82
C VAL A 60 0.67 1.05 -1.43
N THR A 61 1.32 -0.10 -1.16
CA THR A 61 2.73 -0.17 -0.76
C THR A 61 3.46 -1.27 -1.52
N GLY A 62 4.81 -1.25 -1.51
CA GLY A 62 5.63 -2.35 -2.03
C GLY A 62 6.55 -1.98 -3.20
N ILE A 63 6.88 -2.96 -4.02
CA ILE A 63 7.84 -2.91 -5.13
C ILE A 63 7.30 -3.62 -6.38
N GLU A 64 7.81 -3.35 -7.57
CA GLU A 64 8.59 -2.19 -8.01
C GLU A 64 7.68 -0.99 -8.24
N LEU A 65 8.06 0.16 -7.72
CA LEU A 65 7.24 1.38 -7.77
C LEU A 65 6.78 1.76 -9.19
N HIS A 66 7.70 1.74 -10.15
CA HIS A 66 7.46 2.13 -11.55
C HIS A 66 6.88 1.00 -12.43
N VAL A 67 6.65 -0.18 -11.87
CA VAL A 67 6.09 -1.34 -12.60
C VAL A 67 4.78 -1.78 -11.97
N CYS A 68 4.84 -2.60 -10.92
CA CYS A 68 3.66 -3.21 -10.31
C CYS A 68 2.81 -2.17 -9.57
N ILE A 69 3.45 -1.29 -8.78
CA ILE A 69 2.74 -0.30 -7.98
C ILE A 69 2.05 0.72 -8.89
N GLN A 70 2.77 1.32 -9.83
CA GLN A 70 2.20 2.30 -10.74
C GLN A 70 1.02 1.73 -11.54
N GLN A 71 1.14 0.53 -12.12
CA GLN A 71 0.06 -0.07 -12.90
C GLN A 71 -1.15 -0.41 -12.01
N THR A 72 -0.91 -0.91 -10.80
CA THR A 72 -1.97 -1.19 -9.83
C THR A 72 -2.71 0.08 -9.43
N VAL A 73 -1.98 1.14 -9.10
CA VAL A 73 -2.55 2.44 -8.73
C VAL A 73 -3.44 2.99 -9.85
N MET A 74 -2.94 2.99 -11.10
CA MET A 74 -3.73 3.47 -12.26
C MET A 74 -5.01 2.67 -12.45
N ASP A 75 -4.96 1.34 -12.33
CA ASP A 75 -6.15 0.50 -12.45
C ASP A 75 -7.13 0.73 -11.29
N LEU A 76 -6.66 0.86 -10.05
CA LEU A 76 -7.50 1.11 -8.88
C LEU A 76 -8.19 2.49 -8.94
N LEU A 77 -7.48 3.53 -9.41
CA LEU A 77 -8.09 4.84 -9.69
C LEU A 77 -9.19 4.71 -10.75
N ALA A 78 -8.96 3.95 -11.83
CA ALA A 78 -9.97 3.69 -12.86
C ALA A 78 -11.17 2.90 -12.32
N TYR A 79 -10.97 2.04 -11.31
CA TYR A 79 -12.06 1.38 -10.57
C TYR A 79 -12.84 2.34 -9.66
N GLY A 80 -12.34 3.56 -9.45
CA GLY A 80 -12.99 4.60 -8.63
C GLY A 80 -12.65 4.53 -7.15
N PHE A 81 -11.52 3.92 -6.78
CA PHE A 81 -10.95 4.04 -5.44
C PHE A 81 -10.15 5.33 -5.30
N GLU A 82 -10.16 5.89 -4.11
CA GLU A 82 -9.20 6.89 -3.69
C GLU A 82 -7.90 6.19 -3.27
N ILE A 83 -6.76 6.62 -3.80
CA ILE A 83 -5.49 5.91 -3.58
C ILE A 83 -4.51 6.76 -2.79
N TYR A 84 -4.03 6.21 -1.69
CA TYR A 84 -2.97 6.76 -0.87
C TYR A 84 -1.66 6.01 -1.13
N LEU A 85 -0.59 6.76 -1.44
CA LEU A 85 0.73 6.21 -1.74
C LEU A 85 1.76 6.77 -0.75
N PRO A 86 2.07 6.04 0.34
CA PRO A 86 3.15 6.45 1.25
C PRO A 86 4.49 6.19 0.58
N ILE A 87 5.22 7.27 0.27
CA ILE A 87 6.46 7.21 -0.51
C ILE A 87 7.63 6.56 0.24
N ASP A 88 7.54 6.48 1.54
CA ASP A 88 8.47 5.78 2.44
C ASP A 88 8.17 4.27 2.59
N ALA A 89 7.08 3.79 1.99
CA ALA A 89 6.70 2.37 1.94
C ALA A 89 6.68 1.78 0.52
N VAL A 90 7.26 2.48 -0.44
CA VAL A 90 7.41 2.02 -1.82
C VAL A 90 8.86 2.20 -2.27
N SER A 91 9.32 1.35 -3.19
CA SER A 91 10.68 1.44 -3.70
C SER A 91 10.77 1.00 -5.16
N GLY A 92 11.76 1.53 -5.86
CA GLY A 92 12.13 1.15 -7.21
C GLY A 92 13.66 1.08 -7.34
N ARG A 93 14.16 0.20 -8.19
CA ARG A 93 15.60 -0.01 -8.40
C ARG A 93 16.35 1.22 -8.91
N LEU A 94 15.68 2.06 -9.67
CA LEU A 94 16.24 3.24 -10.30
C LEU A 94 15.50 4.49 -9.82
N GLU A 95 16.26 5.46 -9.32
CA GLU A 95 15.72 6.70 -8.76
C GLU A 95 14.91 7.51 -9.78
N LEU A 96 15.41 7.59 -11.03
CA LEU A 96 14.70 8.29 -12.11
C LEU A 96 13.32 7.68 -12.37
N ASP A 97 13.24 6.34 -12.49
CA ASP A 97 11.98 5.65 -12.74
C ASP A 97 11.01 5.82 -11.58
N ALA A 98 11.53 5.74 -10.34
CA ALA A 98 10.72 5.96 -9.14
C ALA A 98 10.14 7.38 -9.10
N LYS A 99 10.96 8.40 -9.37
CA LYS A 99 10.54 9.80 -9.41
C LYS A 99 9.43 10.02 -10.46
N ILE A 100 9.65 9.56 -11.69
CA ILE A 100 8.66 9.72 -12.77
C ILE A 100 7.36 8.95 -12.47
N ALA A 101 7.47 7.76 -11.85
CA ALA A 101 6.29 7.00 -11.44
C ALA A 101 5.44 7.75 -10.42
N ILE A 102 6.06 8.37 -9.40
CA ILE A 102 5.37 9.18 -8.38
C ILE A 102 4.68 10.37 -9.04
N GLU A 103 5.38 11.11 -9.91
CA GLU A 103 4.80 12.26 -10.63
C GLU A 103 3.57 11.82 -11.44
N ARG A 104 3.67 10.76 -12.23
CA ARG A 104 2.56 10.23 -13.03
C ARG A 104 1.36 9.80 -12.19
N MET A 105 1.60 9.12 -11.08
CA MET A 105 0.51 8.69 -10.18
C MET A 105 -0.15 9.88 -9.51
N ARG A 106 0.63 10.89 -9.08
CA ARG A 106 0.10 12.15 -8.53
C ARG A 106 -0.79 12.88 -9.54
N ASP A 107 -0.33 13.03 -10.77
CA ASP A 107 -1.09 13.70 -11.85
C ASP A 107 -2.38 12.94 -12.19
N ALA A 108 -2.42 11.62 -11.98
CA ALA A 108 -3.60 10.79 -12.15
C ALA A 108 -4.59 10.87 -10.96
N GLY A 109 -4.25 11.58 -9.88
CA GLY A 109 -5.12 11.78 -8.73
C GLY A 109 -4.76 10.96 -7.48
N THR A 110 -3.59 10.32 -7.45
CA THR A 110 -3.11 9.62 -6.24
C THR A 110 -2.71 10.61 -5.16
N ILE A 111 -3.14 10.37 -3.94
CA ILE A 111 -2.74 11.12 -2.75
C ILE A 111 -1.37 10.61 -2.30
N VAL A 112 -0.34 11.40 -2.55
CA VAL A 112 1.03 11.08 -2.12
C VAL A 112 1.20 11.50 -0.66
N THR A 113 1.62 10.55 0.19
CA THR A 113 1.71 10.72 1.65
C THR A 113 2.96 10.03 2.21
N THR A 114 3.05 9.89 3.52
CA THR A 114 4.02 9.06 4.25
C THR A 114 3.31 8.10 5.18
N CYS A 115 3.99 7.05 5.64
CA CYS A 115 3.43 6.11 6.61
C CYS A 115 2.97 6.81 7.89
N GLU A 116 3.77 7.75 8.39
CA GLU A 116 3.43 8.50 9.60
C GLU A 116 2.15 9.33 9.39
N SER A 117 2.07 10.10 8.30
CA SER A 117 0.86 10.86 7.95
C SER A 117 -0.38 9.96 7.90
N ALA A 118 -0.32 8.86 7.16
CA ALA A 118 -1.44 7.94 7.03
C ALA A 118 -1.87 7.34 8.38
N MET A 119 -0.91 6.98 9.25
CA MET A 119 -1.22 6.47 10.58
C MET A 119 -1.95 7.50 11.45
N PHE A 120 -1.56 8.78 11.38
CA PHE A 120 -2.24 9.84 12.13
C PHE A 120 -3.57 10.25 11.51
N GLU A 121 -3.74 10.16 10.20
CA GLU A 121 -5.03 10.31 9.53
C GLU A 121 -6.04 9.25 9.99
N TRP A 122 -5.62 7.98 10.14
CA TRP A 122 -6.47 6.92 10.70
C TRP A 122 -6.79 7.12 12.19
N CYS A 123 -5.85 7.69 12.94
CA CYS A 123 -6.02 7.95 14.37
C CYS A 123 -6.92 9.15 14.65
N GLU A 124 -6.99 10.12 13.73
CA GLU A 124 -7.77 11.37 13.76
C GLU A 124 -7.56 12.24 14.99
N SER A 125 -7.36 11.68 16.18
CA SER A 125 -7.36 12.43 17.44
C SER A 125 -6.42 11.84 18.49
N ALA A 126 -5.85 12.72 19.32
CA ALA A 126 -5.04 12.33 20.48
C ALA A 126 -5.86 11.63 21.60
N ILE A 127 -7.18 11.65 21.55
CA ILE A 127 -8.07 10.92 22.46
C ILE A 127 -8.44 9.53 21.94
N ASP A 128 -8.03 9.19 20.69
CA ASP A 128 -8.25 7.87 20.14
C ASP A 128 -7.56 6.78 21.00
N PRO A 129 -8.21 5.63 21.26
CA PRO A 129 -7.61 4.54 22.05
C PRO A 129 -6.27 4.04 21.50
N CYS A 130 -6.07 4.11 20.19
CA CYS A 130 -4.84 3.67 19.50
C CYS A 130 -3.73 4.73 19.49
N PHE A 131 -4.01 6.00 19.88
CA PHE A 131 -3.06 7.11 19.78
C PHE A 131 -1.70 6.81 20.44
N LYS A 132 -1.69 6.23 21.65
CA LYS A 132 -0.42 5.91 22.34
C LYS A 132 0.45 4.92 21.56
N GLN A 133 -0.19 3.94 20.92
CA GLN A 133 0.49 2.93 20.11
C GLN A 133 1.00 3.54 18.79
N ILE A 134 0.20 4.38 18.13
CA ILE A 134 0.61 5.11 16.92
C ILE A 134 1.79 6.06 17.22
N SER A 135 1.71 6.83 18.31
CA SER A 135 2.82 7.71 18.74
C SER A 135 4.10 6.92 19.05
N ALA A 136 3.99 5.72 19.60
CA ALA A 136 5.14 4.85 19.86
C ALA A 136 5.75 4.31 18.55
N LEU A 137 4.93 3.93 17.56
CA LEU A 137 5.40 3.50 16.24
C LEU A 137 6.10 4.65 15.50
N ALA A 138 5.53 5.85 15.47
CA ALA A 138 6.13 7.02 14.84
C ALA A 138 7.53 7.34 15.41
N LYS A 139 7.71 7.20 16.72
CA LYS A 139 9.02 7.41 17.37
C LYS A 139 10.07 6.35 17.03
N GLN A 140 9.66 5.12 16.66
CA GLN A 140 10.59 4.06 16.26
C GLN A 140 11.19 4.30 14.88
N THR A 141 10.45 4.92 13.97
CA THR A 141 10.91 5.19 12.59
C THR A 141 12.07 6.18 12.51
N TYR A 142 12.21 7.06 13.50
CA TYR A 142 13.32 8.03 13.56
C TYR A 142 14.61 7.47 14.19
N SER A 143 14.64 6.21 14.57
CA SER A 143 15.81 5.55 15.18
C SER A 143 16.70 4.82 14.17
N VAL A 144 16.45 4.99 12.88
CA VAL A 144 17.30 4.43 11.81
C VAL A 144 18.43 5.42 11.55
N PRO A 145 19.72 5.02 11.72
CA PRO A 145 20.88 5.87 11.50
C PRO A 145 21.08 6.21 10.02
#